data_c97e796b21b57c888758d319ebbda000
#
_entry.id   c97e796b21b57c888758d319ebbda000
#
_cell.length_a   1.000
_cell.length_b   1.000
_cell.length_c   1.000
_cell.angle_alpha   90.00
_cell.angle_beta   90.00
_cell.angle_gamma   90.00
#
_symmetry.space_group_name_H-M   'P 1'
#
loop_
_entity.id
_entity.type
_entity.pdbx_description
1 polymer ?
#
loop_
_entity_poly.entity_id
_entity_poly.type
_entity_poly.pdbx_seq_one_letter_code
_entity_poly.pdbx_strand_id
1 'polypeptide(L)'
;MNLNKNLKYILLATLALSTTGCEKYLDTVPDMRSELNSVEKVAELLTSAYPKAEYISFTEPASDAAEDKGPSEGTEDPTNTDPYMWQEVRDRAQGSTDFYWNACYTAIAAANEALSYVDKNMNDPKIRPYRGEALVARAYAHFMLVTLYATAYDINGANDAPGVPYVTAPETVVFQKYDRGTVKSVYEQIQRDLEEGLPLIKNTAYKVQKYHFNIAAANAFATRFYLFKGDYNKVIDHAGNVFTGETVETSLRPWSTEYFALTPQDLRARFSQTTEKSNLLLIETVSWWARRGSQRFGFGQKLADEIFNRSNATGRVWAHKLYSFGGAPHYTMAKWKEHFSLTSVNSSSGIGYTILPAFTTDEALLNRAEAYVELGSTELALKDLNSFISTRIVNFNPATDALTLDKLKGFYRSTNEKEVLIKGILDFKKMEFITEGMRWFDILRHKMTVKHNILDINGKEKTVELTPTDPRRLFQLPKEVVLSGVTQNPR
;
A
#
# COMPACT_ATOMS: atom_id res chain seq x y z
N MET A 1 -46.04 14.85 -71.56
CA MET A 1 -45.66 15.32 -70.22
C MET A 1 -45.96 14.23 -69.18
N ASN A 2 -45.01 13.27 -69.08
CA ASN A 2 -45.15 12.05 -68.21
C ASN A 2 -43.87 11.84 -67.35
N LEU A 3 -43.30 12.94 -66.85
CA LEU A 3 -42.08 12.84 -66.02
C LEU A 3 -42.35 12.61 -64.53
N ASN A 4 -43.59 12.81 -64.07
CA ASN A 4 -43.89 12.73 -62.61
C ASN A 4 -44.24 11.32 -62.08
N LYS A 5 -44.50 10.34 -62.92
CA LYS A 5 -44.77 8.99 -62.43
C LYS A 5 -43.50 8.19 -62.10
N ASN A 6 -42.48 8.34 -62.91
CA ASN A 6 -41.22 7.60 -62.69
C ASN A 6 -40.45 8.15 -61.45
N LEU A 7 -40.54 9.43 -61.14
CA LEU A 7 -39.94 10.03 -59.96
C LEU A 7 -40.56 9.52 -58.65
N LYS A 8 -41.86 9.25 -58.64
CA LYS A 8 -42.59 8.69 -57.49
C LYS A 8 -42.18 7.22 -57.22
N TYR A 9 -41.96 6.45 -58.25
CA TYR A 9 -41.50 5.06 -58.11
C TYR A 9 -40.04 4.96 -57.68
N ILE A 10 -39.17 5.88 -58.10
CA ILE A 10 -37.80 5.97 -57.64
C ILE A 10 -37.76 6.42 -56.17
N LEU A 11 -38.60 7.35 -55.72
CA LEU A 11 -38.69 7.77 -54.32
C LEU A 11 -39.25 6.65 -53.41
N LEU A 12 -40.21 5.84 -53.91
CA LEU A 12 -40.74 4.69 -53.16
C LEU A 12 -39.75 3.55 -53.10
N ALA A 13 -38.96 3.31 -54.13
CA ALA A 13 -37.93 2.29 -54.16
C ALA A 13 -36.74 2.64 -53.24
N THR A 14 -36.36 3.93 -53.13
CA THR A 14 -35.33 4.38 -52.16
C THR A 14 -35.80 4.33 -50.72
N LEU A 15 -37.10 4.51 -50.43
CA LEU A 15 -37.63 4.40 -49.08
C LEU A 15 -37.77 2.94 -48.62
N ALA A 16 -37.95 1.97 -49.55
CA ALA A 16 -38.03 0.55 -49.23
C ALA A 16 -36.67 -0.11 -49.02
N LEU A 17 -35.56 0.49 -49.50
CA LEU A 17 -34.19 0.01 -49.30
C LEU A 17 -33.57 0.51 -48.00
N SER A 18 -34.20 1.43 -47.26
CA SER A 18 -33.68 1.95 -46.00
C SER A 18 -34.19 1.20 -44.75
N THR A 19 -35.00 0.13 -44.92
CA THR A 19 -35.53 -0.67 -43.80
C THR A 19 -34.76 -1.99 -43.53
N THR A 20 -33.71 -2.30 -44.27
CA THR A 20 -32.78 -3.38 -43.87
C THR A 20 -31.70 -2.80 -42.95
N GLY A 21 -32.14 -2.27 -41.80
CA GLY A 21 -31.24 -1.94 -40.68
C GLY A 21 -30.61 -3.23 -40.18
N CYS A 22 -29.31 -3.25 -40.06
CA CYS A 22 -28.55 -4.34 -39.48
C CYS A 22 -29.07 -4.65 -38.07
N GLU A 23 -29.97 -5.61 -37.92
CA GLU A 23 -30.37 -6.19 -36.61
C GLU A 23 -29.14 -6.73 -35.85
N LYS A 24 -28.10 -7.17 -36.56
CA LYS A 24 -26.82 -7.59 -35.97
C LYS A 24 -26.03 -6.49 -35.24
N TYR A 25 -26.34 -5.20 -35.46
CA TYR A 25 -25.66 -4.11 -34.77
C TYR A 25 -26.36 -3.69 -33.49
N LEU A 26 -27.62 -4.08 -33.30
CA LEU A 26 -28.41 -3.85 -32.09
C LEU A 26 -28.35 -4.99 -31.09
N ASP A 27 -27.88 -6.18 -31.51
CA ASP A 27 -27.64 -7.34 -30.62
C ASP A 27 -26.28 -7.32 -29.93
N THR A 28 -25.40 -6.39 -30.25
CA THR A 28 -24.21 -6.16 -29.43
C THR A 28 -24.63 -5.32 -28.23
N VAL A 29 -24.80 -6.00 -27.11
CA VAL A 29 -24.97 -5.36 -25.81
C VAL A 29 -23.85 -4.31 -25.67
N PRO A 30 -24.17 -3.03 -25.37
CA PRO A 30 -23.15 -1.96 -25.26
C PRO A 30 -22.27 -2.09 -24.02
N ASP A 31 -22.18 -3.26 -23.44
CA ASP A 31 -21.33 -3.54 -22.29
C ASP A 31 -20.05 -4.22 -22.76
N MET A 32 -18.98 -3.43 -22.87
CA MET A 32 -17.62 -3.93 -23.15
C MET A 32 -17.04 -4.73 -21.96
N ARG A 33 -17.84 -5.23 -21.05
CA ARG A 33 -17.44 -6.27 -20.11
C ARG A 33 -17.31 -7.55 -20.94
N SER A 34 -16.07 -7.93 -21.23
CA SER A 34 -15.82 -9.27 -21.77
C SER A 34 -16.45 -10.28 -20.83
N GLU A 35 -17.44 -11.07 -21.31
CA GLU A 35 -18.03 -12.12 -20.48
C GLU A 35 -16.93 -12.95 -19.85
N LEU A 36 -16.93 -13.05 -18.51
CA LEU A 36 -16.07 -13.97 -17.79
C LEU A 36 -16.54 -15.40 -18.11
N ASN A 37 -15.86 -16.05 -19.04
CA ASN A 37 -16.23 -17.39 -19.52
C ASN A 37 -15.07 -18.39 -19.53
N SER A 38 -13.90 -17.99 -19.00
CA SER A 38 -12.74 -18.89 -18.88
C SER A 38 -11.87 -18.54 -17.69
N VAL A 39 -11.02 -19.49 -17.28
CA VAL A 39 -10.04 -19.33 -16.20
C VAL A 39 -9.02 -18.23 -16.54
N GLU A 40 -8.63 -18.13 -17.80
CA GLU A 40 -7.67 -17.13 -18.30
C GLU A 40 -8.23 -15.71 -18.12
N LYS A 41 -9.51 -15.49 -18.44
CA LYS A 41 -10.16 -14.19 -18.24
C LYS A 41 -10.31 -13.82 -16.76
N VAL A 42 -10.53 -14.81 -15.88
CA VAL A 42 -10.50 -14.59 -14.43
C VAL A 42 -9.10 -14.15 -13.98
N ALA A 43 -8.06 -14.83 -14.46
CA ALA A 43 -6.68 -14.45 -14.17
C ALA A 43 -6.34 -13.03 -14.64
N GLU A 44 -6.80 -12.64 -15.84
CA GLU A 44 -6.64 -11.28 -16.37
C GLU A 44 -7.38 -10.26 -15.51
N LEU A 45 -8.64 -10.51 -15.16
CA LEU A 45 -9.42 -9.61 -14.31
C LEU A 45 -8.78 -9.39 -12.95
N LEU A 46 -8.22 -10.43 -12.34
CA LEU A 46 -7.56 -10.38 -11.04
C LEU A 46 -6.30 -9.49 -11.03
N THR A 47 -5.70 -9.20 -12.17
CA THR A 47 -4.65 -8.16 -12.25
C THR A 47 -5.17 -6.75 -11.89
N SER A 48 -6.49 -6.56 -11.91
CA SER A 48 -7.17 -5.32 -11.51
C SER A 48 -7.72 -5.37 -10.08
N ALA A 49 -7.57 -6.49 -9.35
CA ALA A 49 -8.00 -6.63 -7.96
C ALA A 49 -6.99 -6.04 -6.95
N TYR A 50 -6.11 -5.16 -7.41
CA TYR A 50 -5.15 -4.43 -6.61
C TYR A 50 -5.36 -2.92 -6.79
N PRO A 51 -5.31 -2.09 -5.72
CA PRO A 51 -5.50 -0.66 -5.84
C PRO A 51 -4.42 -0.03 -6.75
N LYS A 52 -4.81 0.53 -7.89
CA LYS A 52 -3.89 1.22 -8.83
C LYS A 52 -3.62 2.66 -8.38
N ALA A 53 -3.44 2.85 -7.09
CA ALA A 53 -3.13 4.12 -6.45
C ALA A 53 -2.14 3.89 -5.31
N GLU A 54 -1.35 4.88 -4.99
CA GLU A 54 -0.44 4.84 -3.86
C GLU A 54 -0.97 5.68 -2.70
N TYR A 55 -0.67 5.26 -1.48
CA TYR A 55 -1.05 5.94 -0.24
C TYR A 55 0.09 6.81 0.32
N ILE A 56 1.28 6.74 -0.25
CA ILE A 56 2.49 7.38 0.26
C ILE A 56 2.34 8.90 0.30
N SER A 57 1.70 9.48 -0.72
CA SER A 57 1.53 10.94 -0.86
C SER A 57 0.87 11.61 0.33
N PHE A 58 -0.02 10.89 1.04
CA PHE A 58 -0.71 11.46 2.19
C PHE A 58 -0.30 10.81 3.53
N THR A 59 0.16 9.57 3.54
CA THR A 59 0.58 8.92 4.80
C THR A 59 2.00 9.31 5.21
N GLU A 60 2.92 9.49 4.26
CA GLU A 60 4.28 9.94 4.59
C GLU A 60 4.28 11.34 5.19
N PRO A 61 3.69 12.39 4.54
CA PRO A 61 3.66 13.72 5.13
C PRO A 61 2.82 13.82 6.41
N ALA A 62 1.81 12.95 6.63
CA ALA A 62 1.06 12.93 7.87
C ALA A 62 1.87 12.39 9.07
N SER A 63 2.96 11.67 8.81
CA SER A 63 3.78 10.97 9.79
C SER A 63 4.99 11.78 10.25
N ASP A 64 5.69 11.31 11.29
CA ASP A 64 6.97 11.83 11.74
C ASP A 64 8.16 11.46 10.82
N ALA A 65 7.89 10.87 9.64
CA ALA A 65 8.85 10.63 8.57
C ALA A 65 8.95 11.79 7.56
N ALA A 66 8.25 12.89 7.83
CA ALA A 66 8.32 14.12 7.06
C ALA A 66 8.64 15.31 7.96
N GLU A 67 9.31 16.32 7.38
CA GLU A 67 9.60 17.60 8.01
C GLU A 67 9.26 18.77 7.09
N ASP A 68 9.04 19.96 7.64
CA ASP A 68 8.99 21.22 6.88
C ASP A 68 10.41 21.67 6.58
N LYS A 69 10.76 21.69 5.29
CA LYS A 69 12.08 22.12 4.80
C LYS A 69 12.21 23.63 4.66
N GLY A 70 11.09 24.36 4.78
CA GLY A 70 11.03 25.81 4.71
C GLY A 70 10.15 26.35 3.57
N PRO A 71 9.62 27.57 3.71
CA PRO A 71 8.68 28.16 2.75
C PRO A 71 9.30 28.49 1.38
N SER A 72 10.63 28.60 1.30
CA SER A 72 11.37 28.76 0.04
C SER A 72 11.82 27.43 -0.57
N GLU A 73 11.60 26.33 0.13
CA GLU A 73 12.08 25.03 -0.25
C GLU A 73 10.95 24.18 -0.85
N GLY A 74 11.04 23.94 -2.15
CA GLY A 74 10.14 23.07 -2.89
C GLY A 74 8.76 23.67 -3.18
N THR A 75 7.91 22.83 -3.77
CA THR A 75 6.54 23.19 -4.14
C THR A 75 5.55 22.83 -3.03
N GLU A 76 4.54 23.66 -2.86
CA GLU A 76 3.38 23.37 -2.05
C GLU A 76 2.26 22.80 -2.93
N ASP A 77 1.73 21.67 -2.53
CA ASP A 77 0.67 20.95 -3.23
C ASP A 77 -0.34 20.44 -2.19
N PRO A 78 -1.66 20.57 -2.40
CA PRO A 78 -2.65 20.12 -1.44
C PRO A 78 -2.51 18.65 -1.02
N THR A 79 -2.06 17.76 -1.93
CA THR A 79 -1.82 16.34 -1.59
C THR A 79 -0.65 16.13 -0.63
N ASN A 80 0.22 17.13 -0.45
CA ASN A 80 1.36 17.10 0.47
C ASN A 80 1.13 18.01 1.68
N THR A 81 0.71 19.27 1.45
CA THR A 81 0.53 20.28 2.50
C THR A 81 -0.60 19.91 3.46
N ASP A 82 -1.75 19.50 2.94
CA ASP A 82 -2.92 19.24 3.78
C ASP A 82 -2.69 18.04 4.72
N PRO A 83 -2.14 16.88 4.27
CA PRO A 83 -1.79 15.80 5.18
C PRO A 83 -0.72 16.16 6.22
N TYR A 84 0.29 16.96 5.85
CA TYR A 84 1.29 17.41 6.80
C TYR A 84 0.69 18.28 7.92
N MET A 85 -0.34 19.06 7.60
CA MET A 85 -1.08 19.87 8.55
C MET A 85 -2.25 19.12 9.21
N TRP A 86 -2.41 17.82 8.90
CA TRP A 86 -3.53 16.97 9.30
C TRP A 86 -4.89 17.59 8.97
N GLN A 87 -4.96 18.22 7.80
CA GLN A 87 -6.18 18.80 7.26
C GLN A 87 -6.82 17.85 6.26
N GLU A 88 -8.10 18.09 5.94
CA GLU A 88 -8.79 17.41 4.86
C GLU A 88 -8.11 17.75 3.52
N VAL A 89 -7.73 16.73 2.76
CA VAL A 89 -7.06 16.92 1.47
C VAL A 89 -8.04 17.55 0.48
N ARG A 90 -7.73 18.75 0.00
CA ARG A 90 -8.60 19.53 -0.90
C ARG A 90 -8.59 19.02 -2.34
N ASP A 91 -7.53 18.34 -2.74
CA ASP A 91 -7.42 17.71 -4.06
C ASP A 91 -8.10 16.33 -4.05
N ARG A 92 -8.66 15.93 -5.20
CA ARG A 92 -9.30 14.64 -5.41
C ARG A 92 -8.64 13.80 -6.49
N ALA A 93 -7.63 14.37 -7.15
CA ALA A 93 -6.87 13.72 -8.21
C ALA A 93 -5.84 12.73 -7.64
N GLN A 94 -4.96 12.27 -8.50
CA GLN A 94 -3.87 11.34 -8.16
C GLN A 94 -3.09 11.79 -6.92
N GLY A 95 -2.82 10.86 -6.01
CA GLY A 95 -2.14 11.13 -4.74
C GLY A 95 -3.05 11.64 -3.61
N SER A 96 -4.35 11.85 -3.86
CA SER A 96 -5.29 12.23 -2.83
C SER A 96 -5.90 11.02 -2.10
N THR A 97 -6.48 11.30 -0.92
CA THR A 97 -7.24 10.30 -0.15
C THR A 97 -8.46 9.79 -0.90
N ASP A 98 -9.17 10.67 -1.63
CA ASP A 98 -10.34 10.30 -2.43
C ASP A 98 -9.95 9.35 -3.58
N PHE A 99 -8.85 9.63 -4.26
CA PHE A 99 -8.36 8.79 -5.34
C PHE A 99 -7.99 7.38 -4.83
N TYR A 100 -7.32 7.31 -3.67
CA TYR A 100 -6.95 6.02 -3.07
C TYR A 100 -8.17 5.22 -2.61
N TRP A 101 -9.16 5.86 -1.97
CA TRP A 101 -10.43 5.24 -1.60
C TRP A 101 -11.12 4.59 -2.81
N ASN A 102 -11.27 5.35 -3.88
CA ASN A 102 -11.91 4.87 -5.10
C ASN A 102 -11.13 3.72 -5.76
N ALA A 103 -9.80 3.80 -5.76
CA ALA A 103 -8.96 2.72 -6.29
C ALA A 103 -9.10 1.42 -5.48
N CYS A 104 -9.24 1.50 -4.16
CA CYS A 104 -9.52 0.33 -3.32
C CYS A 104 -10.88 -0.30 -3.65
N TYR A 105 -11.95 0.49 -3.79
CA TYR A 105 -13.25 -0.06 -4.16
C TYR A 105 -13.31 -0.57 -5.60
N THR A 106 -12.54 0.01 -6.52
CA THR A 106 -12.36 -0.54 -7.87
C THR A 106 -11.70 -1.93 -7.82
N ALA A 107 -10.68 -2.10 -6.99
CA ALA A 107 -10.03 -3.41 -6.78
C ALA A 107 -11.00 -4.43 -6.15
N ILE A 108 -11.80 -4.01 -5.16
CA ILE A 108 -12.84 -4.84 -4.53
C ILE A 108 -13.89 -5.28 -5.55
N ALA A 109 -14.32 -4.37 -6.42
CA ALA A 109 -15.29 -4.69 -7.48
C ALA A 109 -14.74 -5.75 -8.43
N ALA A 110 -13.46 -5.64 -8.85
CA ALA A 110 -12.81 -6.64 -9.69
C ALA A 110 -12.70 -8.00 -8.98
N ALA A 111 -12.36 -8.02 -7.69
CA ALA A 111 -12.31 -9.25 -6.89
C ALA A 111 -13.71 -9.89 -6.76
N ASN A 112 -14.76 -9.10 -6.52
CA ASN A 112 -16.12 -9.59 -6.41
C ASN A 112 -16.66 -10.15 -7.73
N GLU A 113 -16.33 -9.50 -8.87
CA GLU A 113 -16.70 -9.99 -10.18
C GLU A 113 -16.02 -11.34 -10.47
N ALA A 114 -14.73 -11.47 -10.16
CA ALA A 114 -14.01 -12.72 -10.26
C ALA A 114 -14.66 -13.81 -9.38
N LEU A 115 -14.98 -13.50 -8.11
CA LEU A 115 -15.62 -14.43 -7.18
C LEU A 115 -16.99 -14.89 -7.68
N SER A 116 -17.79 -13.98 -8.26
CA SER A 116 -19.11 -14.31 -8.80
C SER A 116 -19.06 -15.38 -9.91
N TYR A 117 -18.00 -15.37 -10.71
CA TYR A 117 -17.79 -16.41 -11.72
C TYR A 117 -17.18 -17.68 -11.12
N VAL A 118 -16.14 -17.52 -10.30
CA VAL A 118 -15.39 -18.64 -9.70
C VAL A 118 -16.31 -19.52 -8.86
N ASP A 119 -17.16 -18.94 -8.01
CA ASP A 119 -18.04 -19.70 -7.10
C ASP A 119 -19.05 -20.58 -7.86
N LYS A 120 -19.43 -20.19 -9.08
CA LYS A 120 -20.29 -21.00 -9.96
C LYS A 120 -19.53 -22.14 -10.66
N ASN A 121 -18.20 -22.08 -10.69
CA ASN A 121 -17.34 -22.99 -11.47
C ASN A 121 -16.34 -23.76 -10.62
N MET A 122 -16.59 -23.92 -9.32
CA MET A 122 -15.69 -24.59 -8.34
C MET A 122 -15.39 -26.07 -8.65
N ASN A 123 -16.13 -26.67 -9.57
CA ASN A 123 -15.87 -28.04 -10.05
C ASN A 123 -14.57 -28.12 -10.88
N ASP A 124 -14.13 -27.02 -11.49
CA ASP A 124 -12.82 -26.95 -12.15
C ASP A 124 -11.71 -26.70 -11.11
N PRO A 125 -10.79 -27.67 -10.87
CA PRO A 125 -9.73 -27.50 -9.89
C PRO A 125 -8.73 -26.38 -10.27
N LYS A 126 -8.66 -25.96 -11.54
CA LYS A 126 -7.78 -24.90 -12.01
C LYS A 126 -8.21 -23.53 -11.55
N ILE A 127 -9.50 -23.35 -11.21
CA ILE A 127 -10.04 -22.05 -10.81
C ILE A 127 -9.81 -21.74 -9.32
N ARG A 128 -9.61 -22.76 -8.49
CA ARG A 128 -9.50 -22.62 -7.03
C ARG A 128 -8.39 -21.66 -6.57
N PRO A 129 -7.19 -21.65 -7.17
CA PRO A 129 -6.16 -20.68 -6.80
C PRO A 129 -6.59 -19.21 -7.00
N TYR A 130 -7.35 -18.95 -8.04
CA TYR A 130 -7.87 -17.60 -8.35
C TYR A 130 -8.98 -17.17 -7.38
N ARG A 131 -9.76 -18.13 -6.84
CA ARG A 131 -10.66 -17.85 -5.72
C ARG A 131 -9.87 -17.41 -4.49
N GLY A 132 -8.78 -18.11 -4.19
CA GLY A 132 -7.89 -17.76 -3.09
C GLY A 132 -7.32 -16.35 -3.25
N GLU A 133 -6.81 -16.02 -4.41
CA GLU A 133 -6.29 -14.69 -4.72
C GLU A 133 -7.37 -13.60 -4.60
N ALA A 134 -8.55 -13.82 -5.15
CA ALA A 134 -9.65 -12.86 -5.12
C ALA A 134 -10.09 -12.52 -3.68
N LEU A 135 -10.22 -13.53 -2.81
CA LEU A 135 -10.54 -13.36 -1.39
C LEU A 135 -9.46 -12.57 -0.67
N VAL A 136 -8.18 -12.92 -0.85
CA VAL A 136 -7.07 -12.23 -0.19
C VAL A 136 -6.90 -10.81 -0.71
N ALA A 137 -7.10 -10.56 -2.01
CA ALA A 137 -7.05 -9.21 -2.59
C ALA A 137 -8.19 -8.33 -2.06
N ARG A 138 -9.41 -8.88 -1.94
CA ARG A 138 -10.55 -8.19 -1.33
C ARG A 138 -10.30 -7.86 0.14
N ALA A 139 -9.76 -8.81 0.89
CA ALA A 139 -9.37 -8.62 2.29
C ALA A 139 -8.31 -7.51 2.42
N TYR A 140 -7.29 -7.50 1.57
CA TYR A 140 -6.24 -6.48 1.56
C TYR A 140 -6.80 -5.08 1.28
N ALA A 141 -7.62 -4.92 0.26
CA ALA A 141 -8.19 -3.62 -0.07
C ALA A 141 -9.07 -3.08 1.07
N HIS A 142 -9.90 -3.92 1.70
CA HIS A 142 -10.68 -3.51 2.87
C HIS A 142 -9.82 -3.24 4.11
N PHE A 143 -8.71 -3.98 4.30
CA PHE A 143 -7.75 -3.70 5.36
C PHE A 143 -7.13 -2.30 5.20
N MET A 144 -6.73 -1.93 3.99
CA MET A 144 -6.20 -0.59 3.71
C MET A 144 -7.24 0.49 3.97
N LEU A 145 -8.49 0.26 3.54
CA LEU A 145 -9.60 1.19 3.78
C LEU A 145 -9.88 1.37 5.28
N VAL A 146 -10.06 0.29 6.05
CA VAL A 146 -10.40 0.41 7.47
C VAL A 146 -9.26 1.02 8.27
N THR A 147 -8.00 0.74 7.90
CA THR A 147 -6.84 1.27 8.60
C THR A 147 -6.69 2.78 8.39
N LEU A 148 -6.96 3.29 7.20
CA LEU A 148 -6.74 4.70 6.85
C LEU A 148 -7.97 5.60 7.12
N TYR A 149 -9.18 5.05 6.99
CA TYR A 149 -10.43 5.84 7.03
C TYR A 149 -11.34 5.53 8.23
N ALA A 150 -10.93 4.62 9.12
CA ALA A 150 -11.65 4.33 10.34
C ALA A 150 -10.72 4.40 11.56
N THR A 151 -11.29 4.37 12.75
CA THR A 151 -10.52 4.32 14.00
C THR A 151 -9.62 3.09 14.01
N ALA A 152 -8.35 3.27 14.37
CA ALA A 152 -7.41 2.17 14.46
C ALA A 152 -7.94 1.07 15.39
N TYR A 153 -7.76 -0.19 14.99
CA TYR A 153 -8.16 -1.33 15.81
C TYR A 153 -7.46 -1.30 17.16
N ASP A 154 -8.22 -1.42 18.23
CA ASP A 154 -7.71 -1.51 19.60
C ASP A 154 -7.76 -2.96 20.07
N ILE A 155 -6.60 -3.58 20.30
CA ILE A 155 -6.50 -4.97 20.74
C ILE A 155 -7.22 -5.25 22.08
N ASN A 156 -7.42 -4.22 22.89
CA ASN A 156 -8.10 -4.28 24.19
C ASN A 156 -9.49 -3.63 24.17
N GLY A 157 -9.92 -3.09 23.01
CA GLY A 157 -11.16 -2.33 22.88
C GLY A 157 -12.31 -3.13 22.28
N ALA A 158 -13.52 -2.59 22.36
CA ALA A 158 -14.71 -3.16 21.75
C ALA A 158 -14.71 -3.06 20.23
N ASN A 159 -14.04 -2.01 19.67
CA ASN A 159 -13.95 -1.73 18.24
C ASN A 159 -15.32 -1.47 17.58
N ASP A 160 -16.25 -0.85 18.32
CA ASP A 160 -17.62 -0.55 17.88
C ASP A 160 -17.71 0.76 17.08
N ALA A 161 -16.61 1.51 16.93
CA ALA A 161 -16.54 2.70 16.08
C ALA A 161 -16.89 2.36 14.62
N PRO A 162 -17.45 3.33 13.85
CA PRO A 162 -17.78 3.11 12.45
C PRO A 162 -16.58 2.61 11.63
N GLY A 163 -16.78 1.52 10.91
CA GLY A 163 -15.80 0.94 10.00
C GLY A 163 -15.85 1.56 8.59
N VAL A 164 -15.76 0.70 7.58
CA VAL A 164 -15.95 1.00 6.16
C VAL A 164 -16.87 -0.04 5.54
N PRO A 165 -17.64 0.28 4.49
CA PRO A 165 -18.49 -0.71 3.81
C PRO A 165 -17.69 -1.94 3.37
N TYR A 166 -18.07 -3.12 3.83
CA TYR A 166 -17.45 -4.38 3.38
C TYR A 166 -18.28 -4.98 2.25
N VAL A 167 -17.82 -4.79 1.01
CA VAL A 167 -18.56 -5.16 -0.20
C VAL A 167 -18.15 -6.55 -0.66
N THR A 168 -19.12 -7.48 -0.72
CA THR A 168 -18.88 -8.91 -1.01
C THR A 168 -19.48 -9.41 -2.32
N ALA A 169 -20.17 -8.55 -3.07
CA ALA A 169 -20.83 -8.91 -4.32
C ALA A 169 -20.68 -7.79 -5.36
N PRO A 170 -20.77 -8.11 -6.66
CA PRO A 170 -20.84 -7.11 -7.71
C PRO A 170 -22.05 -6.19 -7.53
N GLU A 171 -21.85 -4.90 -7.80
CA GLU A 171 -22.95 -3.91 -7.78
C GLU A 171 -23.85 -4.08 -9.01
N THR A 172 -25.15 -4.12 -8.76
CA THR A 172 -26.18 -4.27 -9.81
C THR A 172 -27.01 -3.03 -10.03
N VAL A 173 -26.86 -2.03 -9.16
CA VAL A 173 -27.59 -0.74 -9.21
C VAL A 173 -26.63 0.43 -9.02
N VAL A 174 -26.95 1.57 -9.64
CA VAL A 174 -26.07 2.75 -9.67
C VAL A 174 -25.86 3.37 -8.28
N PHE A 175 -26.89 3.36 -7.43
CA PHE A 175 -26.82 3.91 -6.07
C PHE A 175 -27.15 2.84 -5.03
N GLN A 176 -26.23 1.89 -4.89
CA GLN A 176 -26.32 0.90 -3.83
C GLN A 176 -26.15 1.58 -2.46
N LYS A 177 -27.03 1.22 -1.51
CA LYS A 177 -26.91 1.68 -0.11
C LYS A 177 -25.99 0.76 0.65
N TYR A 178 -25.10 1.36 1.44
CA TYR A 178 -24.12 0.66 2.24
C TYR A 178 -24.15 1.11 3.69
N ASP A 179 -23.86 0.18 4.58
CA ASP A 179 -23.55 0.43 5.98
C ASP A 179 -22.03 0.33 6.18
N ARG A 180 -21.48 1.19 7.00
CA ARG A 180 -20.04 1.14 7.38
C ARG A 180 -19.73 -0.07 8.25
N GLY A 181 -20.73 -0.61 8.93
CA GLY A 181 -20.48 -1.55 10.01
C GLY A 181 -19.62 -0.96 11.13
N THR A 182 -19.02 -1.81 11.92
CA THR A 182 -18.04 -1.44 12.94
C THR A 182 -16.63 -1.83 12.51
N VAL A 183 -15.60 -1.21 13.08
CA VAL A 183 -14.21 -1.65 12.91
C VAL A 183 -14.08 -3.15 13.19
N LYS A 184 -14.70 -3.64 14.26
CA LYS A 184 -14.74 -5.06 14.62
C LYS A 184 -15.30 -5.92 13.50
N SER A 185 -16.48 -5.58 12.97
CA SER A 185 -17.12 -6.38 11.91
C SER A 185 -16.31 -6.41 10.62
N VAL A 186 -15.65 -5.29 10.27
CA VAL A 186 -14.76 -5.23 9.10
C VAL A 186 -13.55 -6.14 9.31
N TYR A 187 -12.90 -6.11 10.47
CA TYR A 187 -11.76 -7.01 10.78
C TYR A 187 -12.16 -8.48 10.78
N GLU A 188 -13.36 -8.81 11.24
CA GLU A 188 -13.90 -10.18 11.19
C GLU A 188 -14.13 -10.64 9.74
N GLN A 189 -14.59 -9.76 8.85
CA GLN A 189 -14.77 -10.07 7.43
C GLN A 189 -13.42 -10.24 6.72
N ILE A 190 -12.45 -9.35 6.97
CA ILE A 190 -11.09 -9.46 6.46
C ILE A 190 -10.48 -10.81 6.88
N GLN A 191 -10.62 -11.18 8.15
CA GLN A 191 -10.10 -12.44 8.64
C GLN A 191 -10.73 -13.64 7.94
N ARG A 192 -12.04 -13.64 7.73
CA ARG A 192 -12.74 -14.73 7.01
C ARG A 192 -12.21 -14.88 5.58
N ASP A 193 -12.14 -13.79 4.85
CA ASP A 193 -11.63 -13.81 3.48
C ASP A 193 -10.17 -14.29 3.43
N LEU A 194 -9.35 -13.85 4.37
CA LEU A 194 -7.94 -14.24 4.45
C LEU A 194 -7.78 -15.73 4.80
N GLU A 195 -8.48 -16.22 5.83
CA GLU A 195 -8.40 -17.61 6.28
C GLU A 195 -9.02 -18.59 5.26
N GLU A 196 -10.05 -18.18 4.53
CA GLU A 196 -10.65 -18.98 3.47
C GLU A 196 -9.79 -18.96 2.19
N GLY A 197 -9.20 -17.82 1.86
CA GLY A 197 -8.44 -17.63 0.62
C GLY A 197 -7.05 -18.26 0.66
N LEU A 198 -6.31 -18.09 1.76
CA LEU A 198 -4.92 -18.53 1.90
C LEU A 198 -4.67 -20.00 1.51
N PRO A 199 -5.46 -20.99 1.98
CA PRO A 199 -5.23 -22.41 1.65
C PRO A 199 -5.45 -22.75 0.19
N LEU A 200 -6.15 -21.91 -0.57
CA LEU A 200 -6.46 -22.13 -1.98
C LEU A 200 -5.36 -21.64 -2.92
N ILE A 201 -4.50 -20.72 -2.47
CA ILE A 201 -3.45 -20.12 -3.30
C ILE A 201 -2.41 -21.17 -3.71
N LYS A 202 -2.05 -21.15 -4.99
CA LYS A 202 -0.96 -21.97 -5.54
C LYS A 202 -0.06 -21.13 -6.45
N ASN A 203 1.22 -21.09 -6.14
CA ASN A 203 2.22 -20.33 -6.92
C ASN A 203 2.25 -20.73 -8.40
N THR A 204 1.96 -22.00 -8.71
CA THR A 204 1.95 -22.55 -10.09
C THR A 204 0.80 -22.03 -10.97
N ALA A 205 -0.18 -21.33 -10.37
CA ALA A 205 -1.27 -20.72 -11.13
C ALA A 205 -0.84 -19.43 -11.86
N TYR A 206 0.26 -18.81 -11.43
CA TYR A 206 0.67 -17.49 -11.90
C TYR A 206 1.90 -17.54 -12.80
N LYS A 207 1.82 -16.84 -13.94
CA LYS A 207 2.95 -16.70 -14.87
C LYS A 207 4.08 -15.85 -14.26
N VAL A 208 3.73 -14.74 -13.59
CA VAL A 208 4.66 -13.89 -12.85
C VAL A 208 4.12 -13.74 -11.43
N GLN A 209 4.62 -14.58 -10.53
CA GLN A 209 4.05 -14.76 -9.19
C GLN A 209 4.00 -13.47 -8.37
N LYS A 210 4.98 -12.58 -8.52
CA LYS A 210 5.08 -11.37 -7.67
C LYS A 210 4.11 -10.24 -8.04
N TYR A 211 3.35 -10.38 -9.10
CA TYR A 211 2.21 -9.49 -9.41
C TYR A 211 0.87 -10.03 -8.92
N HIS A 212 0.90 -11.10 -8.12
CA HIS A 212 -0.27 -11.76 -7.57
C HIS A 212 -0.05 -12.08 -6.10
N PHE A 213 -1.13 -12.20 -5.33
CA PHE A 213 -1.06 -12.82 -4.02
C PHE A 213 -0.66 -14.29 -4.17
N ASN A 214 0.65 -14.52 -4.31
CA ASN A 214 1.26 -15.83 -4.17
C ASN A 214 1.32 -16.23 -2.69
N ILE A 215 1.72 -17.47 -2.40
CA ILE A 215 1.74 -18.00 -1.02
C ILE A 215 2.54 -17.09 -0.07
N ALA A 216 3.74 -16.64 -0.45
CA ALA A 216 4.57 -15.79 0.40
C ALA A 216 3.95 -14.40 0.61
N ALA A 217 3.42 -13.78 -0.45
CA ALA A 217 2.76 -12.47 -0.38
C ALA A 217 1.50 -12.50 0.51
N ALA A 218 0.67 -13.53 0.39
CA ALA A 218 -0.53 -13.69 1.19
C ALA A 218 -0.20 -13.92 2.68
N ASN A 219 0.85 -14.69 2.97
CA ASN A 219 1.34 -14.86 4.33
C ASN A 219 1.98 -13.57 4.87
N ALA A 220 2.69 -12.78 4.07
CA ALA A 220 3.21 -11.48 4.48
C ALA A 220 2.07 -10.50 4.81
N PHE A 221 0.99 -10.46 4.01
CA PHE A 221 -0.21 -9.71 4.37
C PHE A 221 -0.82 -10.22 5.68
N ALA A 222 -0.92 -11.53 5.88
CA ALA A 222 -1.40 -12.10 7.13
C ALA A 222 -0.56 -11.65 8.33
N THR A 223 0.78 -11.55 8.21
CA THR A 223 1.61 -11.02 9.32
C THR A 223 1.23 -9.58 9.68
N ARG A 224 0.99 -8.71 8.69
CA ARG A 224 0.56 -7.32 8.91
C ARG A 224 -0.82 -7.29 9.56
N PHE A 225 -1.79 -8.03 9.02
CA PHE A 225 -3.16 -8.06 9.53
C PHE A 225 -3.23 -8.55 10.98
N TYR A 226 -2.59 -9.69 11.28
CA TYR A 226 -2.62 -10.25 12.64
C TYR A 226 -1.80 -9.42 13.64
N LEU A 227 -0.75 -8.72 13.18
CA LEU A 227 -0.04 -7.76 14.02
C LEU A 227 -0.97 -6.60 14.46
N PHE A 228 -1.77 -6.06 13.53
CA PHE A 228 -2.77 -5.04 13.84
C PHE A 228 -3.87 -5.57 14.78
N LYS A 229 -4.24 -6.84 14.62
CA LYS A 229 -5.26 -7.48 15.44
C LYS A 229 -4.74 -7.91 16.83
N GLY A 230 -3.43 -7.98 17.03
CA GLY A 230 -2.79 -8.44 18.27
C GLY A 230 -2.74 -9.96 18.42
N ASP A 231 -2.93 -10.71 17.32
CA ASP A 231 -2.79 -12.18 17.32
C ASP A 231 -1.35 -12.56 16.96
N TYR A 232 -0.46 -12.39 17.92
CA TYR A 232 0.98 -12.52 17.73
C TYR A 232 1.44 -13.93 17.37
N ASN A 233 0.73 -14.97 17.84
CA ASN A 233 1.03 -16.36 17.47
C ASN A 233 0.83 -16.55 15.95
N LYS A 234 -0.29 -16.05 15.41
CA LYS A 234 -0.53 -16.09 13.95
C LYS A 234 0.48 -15.28 13.17
N VAL A 235 0.97 -14.15 13.69
CA VAL A 235 2.06 -13.40 13.05
C VAL A 235 3.29 -14.29 12.88
N ILE A 236 3.69 -15.03 13.92
CA ILE A 236 4.87 -15.91 13.88
C ILE A 236 4.66 -17.06 12.89
N ASP A 237 3.49 -17.72 12.93
CA ASP A 237 3.15 -18.83 12.04
C ASP A 237 3.19 -18.40 10.57
N HIS A 238 2.54 -17.28 10.23
CA HIS A 238 2.53 -16.76 8.88
C HIS A 238 3.91 -16.26 8.42
N ALA A 239 4.68 -15.64 9.30
CA ALA A 239 6.07 -15.27 8.98
C ALA A 239 6.92 -16.52 8.70
N GLY A 240 6.71 -17.63 9.41
CA GLY A 240 7.34 -18.92 9.11
C GLY A 240 7.10 -19.38 7.67
N ASN A 241 5.90 -19.16 7.14
CA ASN A 241 5.54 -19.48 5.76
C ASN A 241 6.13 -18.51 4.71
N VAL A 242 6.59 -17.33 5.12
CA VAL A 242 7.33 -16.41 4.24
C VAL A 242 8.76 -16.87 4.05
N PHE A 243 9.41 -17.37 5.11
CA PHE A 243 10.83 -17.74 5.12
C PHE A 243 11.04 -19.24 4.87
N THR A 244 10.49 -19.78 3.80
CA THR A 244 10.64 -21.19 3.45
C THR A 244 11.87 -21.43 2.58
N GLY A 245 12.80 -22.29 3.05
CA GLY A 245 13.87 -22.88 2.22
C GLY A 245 15.17 -22.08 2.05
N GLU A 246 15.28 -20.85 2.60
CA GLU A 246 16.51 -20.06 2.60
C GLU A 246 16.84 -19.55 4.01
N THR A 247 18.08 -19.12 4.22
CA THR A 247 18.41 -18.34 5.43
C THR A 247 17.72 -16.99 5.34
N VAL A 248 17.24 -16.47 6.47
CA VAL A 248 16.49 -15.21 6.52
C VAL A 248 17.25 -14.08 5.84
N GLU A 249 18.54 -13.95 6.11
CA GLU A 249 19.41 -12.89 5.60
C GLU A 249 19.49 -12.85 4.08
N THR A 250 19.47 -14.02 3.41
CA THR A 250 19.54 -14.10 1.94
C THR A 250 18.26 -13.70 1.24
N SER A 251 17.17 -13.60 1.98
CA SER A 251 15.87 -13.14 1.47
C SER A 251 15.62 -11.64 1.68
N LEU A 252 16.42 -10.99 2.54
CA LEU A 252 16.30 -9.57 2.84
C LEU A 252 16.97 -8.68 1.78
N ARG A 253 16.63 -7.39 1.76
CA ARG A 253 17.28 -6.41 0.89
C ARG A 253 18.77 -6.31 1.20
N PRO A 254 19.67 -6.46 0.22
CA PRO A 254 21.10 -6.50 0.42
C PRO A 254 21.72 -5.08 0.49
N TRP A 255 21.27 -4.24 1.44
CA TRP A 255 21.70 -2.85 1.54
C TRP A 255 23.22 -2.71 1.76
N SER A 256 23.80 -3.53 2.65
CA SER A 256 25.20 -3.43 3.05
C SER A 256 26.19 -4.02 2.05
N THR A 257 25.72 -4.80 1.09
CA THR A 257 26.57 -5.52 0.13
C THR A 257 26.35 -5.04 -1.30
N GLU A 258 25.14 -5.20 -1.84
CA GLU A 258 24.86 -4.93 -3.24
C GLU A 258 24.34 -3.51 -3.46
N TYR A 259 23.30 -3.09 -2.73
CA TYR A 259 22.67 -1.76 -2.92
C TYR A 259 23.63 -0.62 -2.60
N PHE A 260 24.53 -0.83 -1.61
CA PHE A 260 25.56 0.16 -1.27
C PHE A 260 26.48 0.51 -2.45
N ALA A 261 26.71 -0.42 -3.37
CA ALA A 261 27.57 -0.22 -4.54
C ALA A 261 26.83 0.39 -5.75
N LEU A 262 25.49 0.40 -5.77
CA LEU A 262 24.69 0.84 -6.91
C LEU A 262 24.69 2.37 -7.07
N THR A 263 24.53 2.82 -8.30
CA THR A 263 24.15 4.21 -8.61
C THR A 263 22.68 4.42 -8.27
N PRO A 264 22.20 5.68 -8.10
CA PRO A 264 20.77 5.96 -7.89
C PRO A 264 19.85 5.38 -8.98
N GLN A 265 20.31 5.40 -10.22
CA GLN A 265 19.56 4.89 -11.37
C GLN A 265 19.45 3.36 -11.31
N ASP A 266 20.55 2.67 -11.01
CA ASP A 266 20.56 1.22 -10.90
C ASP A 266 19.74 0.73 -9.70
N LEU A 267 19.82 1.44 -8.58
CA LEU A 267 19.00 1.13 -7.39
C LEU A 267 17.51 1.29 -7.70
N ARG A 268 17.09 2.40 -8.31
CA ARG A 268 15.69 2.59 -8.75
C ARG A 268 15.24 1.50 -9.70
N ALA A 269 16.09 1.10 -10.65
CA ALA A 269 15.77 0.07 -11.62
C ALA A 269 15.59 -1.30 -10.95
N ARG A 270 16.36 -1.58 -9.90
CA ARG A 270 16.39 -2.87 -9.22
C ARG A 270 15.34 -3.01 -8.11
N PHE A 271 15.05 -1.94 -7.38
CA PHE A 271 14.28 -1.96 -6.13
C PHE A 271 12.91 -2.65 -6.26
N SER A 272 12.22 -2.47 -7.38
CA SER A 272 10.89 -3.03 -7.66
C SER A 272 10.90 -4.16 -8.70
N GLN A 273 12.05 -4.81 -8.93
CA GLN A 273 12.09 -5.95 -9.86
C GLN A 273 11.54 -7.22 -9.24
N THR A 274 10.98 -8.08 -10.09
CA THR A 274 10.51 -9.42 -9.68
C THR A 274 11.65 -10.36 -9.30
N THR A 275 12.89 -10.07 -9.70
CA THR A 275 14.09 -10.83 -9.35
C THR A 275 14.62 -10.52 -7.95
N GLU A 276 14.23 -9.38 -7.36
CA GLU A 276 14.59 -9.07 -5.96
C GLU A 276 13.89 -10.02 -5.00
N LYS A 277 14.67 -10.78 -4.25
CA LYS A 277 14.16 -11.82 -3.34
C LYS A 277 13.25 -11.25 -2.27
N SER A 278 13.55 -10.04 -1.79
CA SER A 278 12.77 -9.37 -0.76
C SER A 278 11.36 -8.95 -1.21
N ASN A 279 11.12 -8.75 -2.51
CA ASN A 279 9.82 -8.39 -3.01
C ASN A 279 8.89 -9.61 -3.05
N LEU A 280 7.77 -9.54 -2.36
CA LEU A 280 6.76 -10.61 -2.29
C LEU A 280 5.52 -10.28 -3.13
N LEU A 281 5.03 -9.04 -3.04
CA LEU A 281 3.96 -8.51 -3.87
C LEU A 281 4.37 -7.16 -4.46
N LEU A 282 4.22 -7.04 -5.77
CA LEU A 282 4.46 -5.81 -6.53
C LEU A 282 3.13 -5.31 -7.11
N ILE A 283 2.79 -4.06 -6.86
CA ILE A 283 1.57 -3.43 -7.37
C ILE A 283 1.95 -2.26 -8.26
N GLU A 284 1.44 -2.23 -9.49
CA GLU A 284 1.53 -1.06 -10.35
C GLU A 284 0.55 0.01 -9.87
N THR A 285 1.06 1.22 -9.64
CA THR A 285 0.28 2.36 -9.21
C THR A 285 0.56 3.58 -10.07
N VAL A 286 -0.36 4.53 -10.09
CA VAL A 286 -0.08 5.82 -10.71
C VAL A 286 1.06 6.49 -9.95
N SER A 287 2.07 6.96 -10.68
CA SER A 287 3.25 7.62 -10.12
C SER A 287 2.92 9.06 -9.73
N TRP A 288 2.63 9.29 -8.44
CA TRP A 288 2.48 10.64 -7.91
C TRP A 288 3.65 11.01 -6.98
N TRP A 289 3.85 10.23 -5.92
CA TRP A 289 4.93 10.44 -4.97
C TRP A 289 6.34 10.41 -5.61
N ALA A 290 6.57 9.49 -6.52
CA ALA A 290 7.86 9.36 -7.20
C ALA A 290 8.27 10.61 -8.00
N ARG A 291 7.31 11.44 -8.39
CA ARG A 291 7.52 12.71 -9.11
C ARG A 291 7.73 13.91 -8.18
N ARG A 292 7.45 13.78 -6.90
CA ARG A 292 7.31 14.89 -5.95
C ARG A 292 8.49 15.02 -4.97
N GLY A 293 9.68 14.58 -5.36
CA GLY A 293 10.88 14.65 -4.52
C GLY A 293 11.25 16.05 -4.03
N SER A 294 10.80 17.11 -4.71
CA SER A 294 11.07 18.51 -4.36
C SER A 294 9.93 19.21 -3.61
N GLN A 295 8.99 18.46 -2.99
CA GLN A 295 7.95 19.07 -2.16
C GLN A 295 8.52 19.67 -0.87
N ARG A 296 7.83 20.72 -0.35
CA ARG A 296 8.20 21.37 0.90
C ARG A 296 8.21 20.40 2.09
N PHE A 297 7.20 19.54 2.19
CA PHE A 297 7.05 18.62 3.31
C PHE A 297 7.45 17.20 2.90
N GLY A 298 8.48 16.65 3.55
CA GLY A 298 8.98 15.31 3.22
C GLY A 298 10.33 15.03 3.88
N PHE A 299 11.09 14.10 3.27
CA PHE A 299 12.38 13.69 3.79
C PHE A 299 13.43 14.78 3.54
N GLY A 300 13.85 15.44 4.60
CA GLY A 300 14.76 16.59 4.58
C GLY A 300 16.03 16.37 5.40
N GLN A 301 16.78 17.46 5.65
CA GLN A 301 18.09 17.43 6.30
C GLN A 301 17.99 16.97 7.77
N LYS A 302 17.00 17.44 8.52
CA LYS A 302 16.82 17.10 9.95
C LYS A 302 16.59 15.59 10.11
N LEU A 303 15.71 15.01 9.30
CA LEU A 303 15.46 13.56 9.30
C LEU A 303 16.66 12.76 8.80
N ALA A 304 17.38 13.25 7.79
CA ALA A 304 18.60 12.64 7.31
C ALA A 304 19.66 12.54 8.43
N ASP A 305 19.84 13.62 9.16
CA ASP A 305 20.77 13.68 10.30
C ASP A 305 20.28 12.80 11.47
N GLU A 306 18.97 12.79 11.73
CA GLU A 306 18.39 11.99 12.80
C GLU A 306 18.49 10.49 12.53
N ILE A 307 18.28 10.02 11.31
CA ILE A 307 18.14 8.60 10.99
C ILE A 307 19.44 8.02 10.45
N PHE A 308 20.15 8.71 9.55
CA PHE A 308 21.24 8.13 8.76
C PHE A 308 22.64 8.68 9.09
N ASN A 309 22.74 9.95 9.51
CA ASN A 309 24.05 10.59 9.75
C ASN A 309 24.54 10.42 11.18
N ARG A 310 23.81 9.70 12.04
CA ARG A 310 24.24 9.36 13.41
C ARG A 310 24.29 7.87 13.64
N SER A 311 24.98 7.46 14.70
CA SER A 311 25.00 6.06 15.13
C SER A 311 23.62 5.59 15.60
N ASN A 312 23.21 4.41 15.19
CA ASN A 312 22.04 3.69 15.68
C ASN A 312 22.34 2.91 16.98
N ALA A 313 21.38 2.14 17.47
CA ALA A 313 21.52 1.38 18.72
C ALA A 313 22.65 0.32 18.71
N THR A 314 23.20 -0.05 17.54
CA THR A 314 24.38 -0.93 17.47
C THR A 314 25.71 -0.17 17.70
N GLY A 315 25.69 1.15 17.65
CA GLY A 315 26.87 2.03 17.62
C GLY A 315 27.42 2.30 16.22
N ARG A 316 26.77 1.76 15.16
CA ARG A 316 27.15 1.91 13.75
C ARG A 316 26.15 2.82 13.00
N VAL A 317 26.48 3.16 11.77
CA VAL A 317 25.60 3.87 10.83
C VAL A 317 25.01 2.90 9.81
N TRP A 318 23.89 3.27 9.22
CA TRP A 318 23.23 2.47 8.19
C TRP A 318 23.98 2.51 6.85
N ALA A 319 23.93 1.44 6.10
CA ALA A 319 24.52 1.33 4.75
C ALA A 319 23.76 2.13 3.67
N HIS A 320 22.61 2.67 4.00
CA HIS A 320 21.78 3.39 3.06
C HIS A 320 22.45 4.67 2.56
N LYS A 321 22.40 4.88 1.24
CA LYS A 321 22.90 6.11 0.62
C LYS A 321 21.75 7.09 0.43
N LEU A 322 21.94 8.31 0.91
CA LEU A 322 21.04 9.41 0.68
C LEU A 322 21.41 10.11 -0.62
N TYR A 323 20.41 10.43 -1.41
CA TYR A 323 20.57 11.22 -2.62
C TYR A 323 19.78 12.50 -2.48
N SER A 324 20.32 13.61 -2.97
CA SER A 324 19.57 14.86 -3.05
C SER A 324 18.88 15.00 -4.39
N PHE A 325 17.65 15.47 -4.38
CA PHE A 325 16.89 15.79 -5.58
C PHE A 325 16.91 17.31 -5.81
N GLY A 326 17.81 17.77 -6.69
CA GLY A 326 18.00 19.19 -6.93
C GLY A 326 18.87 19.92 -5.89
N GLY A 327 19.48 19.19 -4.94
CA GLY A 327 20.28 19.74 -3.84
C GLY A 327 19.63 19.57 -2.47
N ALA A 328 20.41 19.82 -1.40
CA ALA A 328 19.86 19.89 -0.05
C ALA A 328 18.86 21.07 0.03
N PRO A 329 17.75 20.96 0.84
CA PRO A 329 17.46 19.93 1.81
C PRO A 329 16.58 18.78 1.27
N HIS A 330 16.50 18.54 -0.04
CA HIS A 330 15.63 17.54 -0.63
C HIS A 330 16.33 16.20 -0.75
N TYR A 331 16.05 15.28 0.15
CA TYR A 331 16.65 13.95 0.15
C TYR A 331 15.68 12.87 -0.35
N THR A 332 16.23 11.79 -0.89
CA THR A 332 15.51 10.61 -1.36
C THR A 332 16.38 9.36 -1.23
N MET A 333 15.72 8.21 -1.16
CA MET A 333 16.36 6.88 -1.08
C MET A 333 16.55 6.22 -2.45
N ALA A 334 16.24 6.88 -3.55
CA ALA A 334 16.30 6.32 -4.91
C ALA A 334 15.55 4.98 -5.08
N LYS A 335 14.40 4.83 -4.43
CA LYS A 335 13.58 3.59 -4.47
C LYS A 335 12.67 3.50 -5.70
N TRP A 336 12.22 4.63 -6.23
CA TRP A 336 11.12 4.69 -7.19
C TRP A 336 11.60 4.90 -8.61
N LYS A 337 11.28 3.96 -9.50
CA LYS A 337 11.44 4.09 -10.94
C LYS A 337 10.07 4.35 -11.56
N GLU A 338 9.95 5.48 -12.24
CA GLU A 338 8.78 5.79 -13.04
C GLU A 338 8.93 5.22 -14.46
N HIS A 339 7.83 4.70 -14.99
CA HIS A 339 7.66 4.44 -16.42
C HIS A 339 6.44 5.20 -16.93
N PHE A 340 6.52 5.70 -18.15
CA PHE A 340 5.49 6.53 -18.75
C PHE A 340 4.76 5.74 -19.85
N SER A 341 3.43 5.63 -19.70
CA SER A 341 2.58 4.97 -20.68
C SER A 341 1.82 6.02 -21.48
N LEU A 342 2.02 6.02 -22.79
CA LEU A 342 1.30 6.92 -23.69
C LEU A 342 -0.18 6.56 -23.77
N THR A 343 -1.07 7.57 -23.83
CA THR A 343 -2.52 7.34 -23.99
C THR A 343 -2.89 6.76 -25.35
N SER A 344 -2.05 6.98 -26.37
CA SER A 344 -2.13 6.33 -27.67
C SER A 344 -0.75 6.36 -28.36
N VAL A 345 -0.57 5.56 -29.39
CA VAL A 345 0.72 5.38 -30.11
C VAL A 345 1.32 6.71 -30.62
N ASN A 346 0.49 7.70 -30.95
CA ASN A 346 0.91 9.00 -31.48
C ASN A 346 0.67 10.16 -30.50
N SER A 347 0.36 9.88 -29.24
CA SER A 347 0.12 10.91 -28.22
C SER A 347 1.44 11.38 -27.62
N SER A 348 1.54 12.68 -27.33
CA SER A 348 2.55 13.22 -26.42
C SER A 348 2.11 13.18 -24.96
N SER A 349 0.84 12.82 -24.72
CA SER A 349 0.24 12.73 -23.39
C SER A 349 0.22 11.28 -22.91
N GLY A 350 0.38 11.07 -21.60
CA GLY A 350 0.38 9.76 -21.00
C GLY A 350 0.29 9.84 -19.48
N ILE A 351 0.32 8.67 -18.87
CA ILE A 351 0.28 8.52 -17.41
C ILE A 351 1.60 7.90 -16.97
N GLY A 352 2.22 8.49 -15.95
CA GLY A 352 3.36 7.90 -15.27
C GLY A 352 2.88 6.85 -14.27
N TYR A 353 3.54 5.70 -14.27
CA TYR A 353 3.31 4.62 -13.33
C TYR A 353 4.60 4.30 -12.58
N THR A 354 4.44 3.76 -11.38
CA THR A 354 5.53 3.16 -10.62
C THR A 354 5.09 1.81 -10.04
N ILE A 355 6.04 0.95 -9.75
CA ILE A 355 5.77 -0.35 -9.14
C ILE A 355 6.17 -0.27 -7.67
N LEU A 356 5.20 -0.50 -6.78
CA LEU A 356 5.38 -0.50 -5.34
C LEU A 356 5.56 -1.94 -4.83
N PRO A 357 6.61 -2.22 -4.05
CA PRO A 357 6.67 -3.41 -3.22
C PRO A 357 5.66 -3.29 -2.07
N ALA A 358 4.47 -3.85 -2.26
CA ALA A 358 3.39 -3.77 -1.25
C ALA A 358 3.65 -4.64 -0.03
N PHE A 359 4.37 -5.76 -0.23
CA PHE A 359 4.85 -6.65 0.83
C PHE A 359 6.28 -7.11 0.54
N THR A 360 7.09 -7.13 1.61
CA THR A 360 8.49 -7.55 1.57
C THR A 360 8.81 -8.52 2.69
N THR A 361 9.88 -9.29 2.52
CA THR A 361 10.43 -10.15 3.58
C THR A 361 10.93 -9.32 4.75
N ASP A 362 11.45 -8.11 4.49
CA ASP A 362 11.94 -7.19 5.51
C ASP A 362 10.84 -6.79 6.49
N GLU A 363 9.66 -6.47 5.97
CA GLU A 363 8.48 -6.18 6.80
C GLU A 363 8.02 -7.41 7.59
N ALA A 364 7.91 -8.57 6.93
CA ALA A 364 7.50 -9.80 7.58
C ALA A 364 8.43 -10.19 8.74
N LEU A 365 9.74 -9.97 8.58
CA LEU A 365 10.74 -10.22 9.63
C LEU A 365 10.55 -9.27 10.82
N LEU A 366 10.41 -7.96 10.57
CA LEU A 366 10.22 -6.96 11.62
C LEU A 366 8.86 -7.13 12.33
N ASN A 367 7.81 -7.58 11.61
CA ASN A 367 6.53 -7.95 12.21
C ASN A 367 6.67 -9.16 13.12
N ARG A 368 7.44 -10.18 12.74
CA ARG A 368 7.74 -11.35 13.57
C ARG A 368 8.55 -11.00 14.80
N ALA A 369 9.58 -10.15 14.63
CA ALA A 369 10.39 -9.67 15.76
C ALA A 369 9.51 -8.95 16.78
N GLU A 370 8.56 -8.11 16.34
CA GLU A 370 7.62 -7.43 17.22
C GLU A 370 6.68 -8.41 17.93
N ALA A 371 6.16 -9.41 17.22
CA ALA A 371 5.33 -10.45 17.81
C ALA A 371 6.08 -11.24 18.90
N TYR A 372 7.37 -11.54 18.67
CA TYR A 372 8.20 -12.16 19.70
C TYR A 372 8.35 -11.29 20.96
N VAL A 373 8.53 -9.97 20.77
CA VAL A 373 8.59 -9.04 21.93
C VAL A 373 7.27 -9.03 22.69
N GLU A 374 6.16 -8.97 21.99
CA GLU A 374 4.81 -8.98 22.60
C GLU A 374 4.54 -10.25 23.42
N LEU A 375 5.09 -11.39 22.98
CA LEU A 375 4.99 -12.69 23.67
C LEU A 375 6.13 -12.93 24.68
N GLY A 376 7.01 -11.96 24.94
CA GLY A 376 8.10 -12.07 25.92
C GLY A 376 9.29 -12.92 25.45
N SER A 377 9.39 -13.24 24.16
CA SER A 377 10.47 -14.04 23.56
C SER A 377 11.64 -13.16 23.11
N THR A 378 12.29 -12.49 24.06
CA THR A 378 13.37 -11.49 23.82
C THR A 378 14.50 -12.03 22.94
N GLU A 379 14.96 -13.26 23.19
CA GLU A 379 16.08 -13.86 22.42
C GLU A 379 15.72 -14.08 20.95
N LEU A 380 14.49 -14.53 20.67
CA LEU A 380 14.01 -14.70 19.28
C LEU A 380 13.84 -13.36 18.57
N ALA A 381 13.34 -12.35 19.28
CA ALA A 381 13.25 -10.99 18.75
C ALA A 381 14.64 -10.44 18.40
N LEU A 382 15.62 -10.55 19.31
CA LEU A 382 17.00 -10.12 19.06
C LEU A 382 17.65 -10.91 17.92
N LYS A 383 17.35 -12.19 17.77
CA LYS A 383 17.82 -12.98 16.63
C LYS A 383 17.32 -12.40 15.30
N ASP A 384 16.02 -12.13 15.17
CA ASP A 384 15.45 -11.54 13.96
C ASP A 384 16.01 -10.14 13.69
N LEU A 385 16.14 -9.32 14.72
CA LEU A 385 16.72 -7.97 14.59
C LEU A 385 18.20 -8.04 14.16
N ASN A 386 18.97 -9.00 14.64
CA ASN A 386 20.36 -9.17 14.21
C ASN A 386 20.47 -9.70 12.77
N SER A 387 19.58 -10.58 12.34
CA SER A 387 19.46 -10.97 10.93
C SER A 387 19.16 -9.75 10.05
N PHE A 388 18.22 -8.89 10.45
CA PHE A 388 17.93 -7.65 9.75
C PHE A 388 19.14 -6.71 9.68
N ILE A 389 19.77 -6.41 10.82
CA ILE A 389 20.90 -5.47 10.94
C ILE A 389 22.11 -5.94 10.13
N SER A 390 22.38 -7.25 10.07
CA SER A 390 23.52 -7.81 9.34
C SER A 390 23.54 -7.42 7.86
N THR A 391 22.38 -7.19 7.28
CA THR A 391 22.22 -6.75 5.89
C THR A 391 22.11 -5.23 5.73
N ARG A 392 22.22 -4.45 6.83
CA ARG A 392 22.09 -2.98 6.84
C ARG A 392 23.35 -2.25 7.33
N ILE A 393 24.37 -2.99 7.76
CA ILE A 393 25.63 -2.39 8.23
C ILE A 393 26.76 -2.92 7.35
N VAL A 394 27.52 -2.02 6.75
CA VAL A 394 28.69 -2.39 5.91
C VAL A 394 29.75 -3.06 6.78
N ASN A 395 30.25 -4.20 6.32
CA ASN A 395 31.25 -5.01 7.05
C ASN A 395 30.77 -5.37 8.47
N PHE A 396 29.51 -5.79 8.59
CA PHE A 396 28.93 -6.21 9.87
C PHE A 396 29.77 -7.31 10.53
N ASN A 397 30.16 -7.07 11.78
CA ASN A 397 30.87 -8.03 12.63
C ASN A 397 29.95 -8.46 13.79
N PRO A 398 29.49 -9.72 13.84
CA PRO A 398 28.59 -10.17 14.90
C PRO A 398 29.14 -9.99 16.32
N ALA A 399 30.45 -10.04 16.49
CA ALA A 399 31.08 -9.93 17.81
C ALA A 399 30.99 -8.49 18.40
N THR A 400 30.99 -7.47 17.55
CA THR A 400 30.97 -6.06 17.99
C THR A 400 29.72 -5.32 17.64
N ASP A 401 29.09 -5.63 16.49
CA ASP A 401 27.99 -4.87 15.92
C ASP A 401 26.63 -5.47 16.25
N ALA A 402 26.57 -6.73 16.73
CA ALA A 402 25.31 -7.33 17.11
C ALA A 402 24.55 -6.46 18.12
N LEU A 403 23.24 -6.35 17.89
CA LEU A 403 22.33 -5.70 18.81
C LEU A 403 22.14 -6.57 20.04
N THR A 404 22.31 -5.99 21.22
CA THR A 404 22.05 -6.62 22.50
C THR A 404 21.04 -5.82 23.29
N LEU A 405 20.41 -6.43 24.27
CA LEU A 405 19.48 -5.75 25.15
C LEU A 405 20.14 -4.58 25.91
N ASP A 406 21.42 -4.75 26.33
CA ASP A 406 22.17 -3.69 27.01
C ASP A 406 22.47 -2.50 26.09
N LYS A 407 22.78 -2.74 24.81
CA LYS A 407 22.92 -1.68 23.82
C LYS A 407 21.62 -0.90 23.63
N LEU A 408 20.48 -1.60 23.53
CA LEU A 408 19.17 -0.97 23.44
C LEU A 408 18.84 -0.16 24.70
N LYS A 409 19.04 -0.73 25.89
CA LYS A 409 18.84 -0.02 27.17
C LYS A 409 19.70 1.23 27.26
N GLY A 410 20.96 1.14 26.87
CA GLY A 410 21.88 2.29 26.86
C GLY A 410 21.47 3.38 25.85
N PHE A 411 21.09 2.96 24.64
CA PHE A 411 20.70 3.89 23.57
C PHE A 411 19.40 4.64 23.89
N TYR A 412 18.36 3.93 24.35
CA TYR A 412 17.06 4.53 24.68
C TYR A 412 16.97 5.03 26.12
N ARG A 413 18.00 4.86 26.94
CA ARG A 413 18.05 5.27 28.35
C ARG A 413 16.83 4.78 29.16
N SER A 414 16.46 3.53 28.95
CA SER A 414 15.37 2.88 29.67
C SER A 414 15.81 1.46 30.07
N THR A 415 15.35 1.01 31.24
CA THR A 415 15.58 -0.35 31.74
C THR A 415 14.44 -1.32 31.36
N ASN A 416 13.34 -0.81 30.83
CA ASN A 416 12.21 -1.64 30.42
C ASN A 416 12.53 -2.36 29.11
N GLU A 417 12.69 -3.67 29.19
CA GLU A 417 13.10 -4.54 28.07
C GLU A 417 12.12 -4.47 26.89
N LYS A 418 10.83 -4.63 27.17
CA LYS A 418 9.80 -4.57 26.13
C LYS A 418 9.79 -3.20 25.44
N GLU A 419 9.86 -2.13 26.21
CA GLU A 419 9.87 -0.76 25.68
C GLU A 419 11.04 -0.51 24.73
N VAL A 420 12.27 -0.88 25.12
CA VAL A 420 13.45 -0.61 24.29
C VAL A 420 13.49 -1.48 23.04
N LEU A 421 12.99 -2.70 23.11
CA LEU A 421 12.85 -3.59 21.94
C LEU A 421 11.82 -3.05 20.95
N ILE A 422 10.64 -2.64 21.40
CA ILE A 422 9.60 -2.04 20.54
C ILE A 422 10.12 -0.74 19.92
N LYS A 423 10.76 0.15 20.70
CA LYS A 423 11.38 1.36 20.15
C LYS A 423 12.40 1.05 19.06
N GLY A 424 13.27 0.05 19.30
CA GLY A 424 14.25 -0.40 18.30
C GLY A 424 13.60 -0.89 17.01
N ILE A 425 12.56 -1.71 17.11
CA ILE A 425 11.82 -2.21 15.96
C ILE A 425 11.17 -1.06 15.18
N LEU A 426 10.52 -0.13 15.87
CA LEU A 426 9.85 1.02 15.25
C LEU A 426 10.83 1.98 14.57
N ASP A 427 12.03 2.19 15.14
CA ASP A 427 13.10 2.98 14.52
C ASP A 427 13.67 2.27 13.28
N PHE A 428 13.83 0.93 13.33
CA PHE A 428 14.28 0.16 12.17
C PHE A 428 13.25 0.15 11.06
N LYS A 429 11.96 0.04 11.39
CA LYS A 429 10.86 0.20 10.42
C LYS A 429 10.84 1.61 9.82
N LYS A 430 10.98 2.67 10.65
CA LYS A 430 11.03 4.06 10.18
C LYS A 430 12.18 4.26 9.19
N MET A 431 13.37 3.73 9.51
CA MET A 431 14.56 3.81 8.65
C MET A 431 14.37 3.01 7.33
N GLU A 432 13.93 1.76 7.42
CA GLU A 432 13.78 0.88 6.24
C GLU A 432 12.72 1.39 5.27
N PHE A 433 11.56 1.79 5.80
CA PHE A 433 10.39 2.17 5.01
C PHE A 433 10.23 3.69 4.86
N ILE A 434 11.30 4.47 5.10
CA ILE A 434 11.30 5.92 4.81
C ILE A 434 10.94 6.15 3.33
N THR A 435 10.09 7.10 3.04
CA THR A 435 9.51 7.40 1.73
C THR A 435 8.56 6.32 1.16
N GLU A 436 8.10 5.37 2.00
CA GLU A 436 7.14 4.32 1.61
C GLU A 436 5.77 4.47 2.29
N GLY A 437 5.57 5.50 3.10
CA GLY A 437 4.30 5.78 3.77
C GLY A 437 3.93 4.83 4.92
N MET A 438 4.81 3.85 5.21
CA MET A 438 4.53 2.80 6.20
C MET A 438 4.56 3.28 7.65
N ARG A 439 5.27 4.39 7.92
CA ARG A 439 5.39 4.93 9.29
C ARG A 439 4.04 5.30 9.89
N TRP A 440 3.09 5.77 9.07
CA TRP A 440 1.75 6.11 9.52
C TRP A 440 1.01 4.92 10.14
N PHE A 441 1.18 3.72 9.60
CA PHE A 441 0.58 2.50 10.12
C PHE A 441 1.07 2.16 11.53
N ASP A 442 2.38 2.31 11.81
CA ASP A 442 2.92 2.13 13.15
C ASP A 442 2.43 3.20 14.12
N ILE A 443 2.36 4.47 13.67
CA ILE A 443 1.81 5.58 14.45
C ILE A 443 0.36 5.31 14.88
N LEU A 444 -0.47 4.81 13.98
CA LEU A 444 -1.87 4.47 14.29
C LEU A 444 -1.94 3.33 15.30
N ARG A 445 -1.19 2.25 15.06
CA ARG A 445 -1.24 1.02 15.84
C ARG A 445 -0.68 1.19 17.26
N HIS A 446 0.42 1.94 17.41
CA HIS A 446 1.03 2.23 18.71
C HIS A 446 0.48 3.50 19.37
N LYS A 447 -0.56 4.11 18.81
CA LYS A 447 -1.17 5.34 19.33
C LYS A 447 -0.12 6.44 19.64
N MET A 448 0.86 6.59 18.73
CA MET A 448 1.97 7.54 18.91
C MET A 448 1.49 8.98 18.72
N THR A 449 2.02 9.90 19.50
CA THR A 449 1.90 11.34 19.22
C THR A 449 2.83 11.71 18.07
N VAL A 450 2.32 12.44 17.07
CA VAL A 450 3.12 12.98 15.98
C VAL A 450 3.42 14.45 16.25
N LYS A 451 4.67 14.85 16.00
CA LYS A 451 5.12 16.23 16.10
C LYS A 451 5.68 16.70 14.78
N HIS A 452 5.14 17.79 14.26
CA HIS A 452 5.68 18.44 13.06
C HIS A 452 6.26 19.80 13.40
N ASN A 453 7.36 20.13 12.72
CA ASN A 453 7.87 21.48 12.68
C ASN A 453 7.15 22.29 11.61
N ILE A 454 6.97 23.58 11.83
CA ILE A 454 6.48 24.53 10.83
C ILE A 454 7.41 25.72 10.84
N LEU A 455 8.00 26.03 9.69
CA LEU A 455 8.89 27.17 9.50
C LEU A 455 8.12 28.34 8.88
N ASP A 456 8.22 29.51 9.53
CA ASP A 456 7.72 30.75 8.95
C ASP A 456 8.69 31.33 7.91
N ILE A 457 8.32 32.44 7.29
CA ILE A 457 9.12 33.11 6.26
C ILE A 457 10.48 33.63 6.78
N ASN A 458 10.61 33.76 8.06
CA ASN A 458 11.86 34.23 8.73
C ASN A 458 12.68 33.05 9.27
N GLY A 459 12.26 31.77 8.98
CA GLY A 459 12.92 30.58 9.46
C GLY A 459 12.64 30.25 10.95
N LYS A 460 11.68 30.93 11.58
CA LYS A 460 11.28 30.63 12.97
C LYS A 460 10.45 29.35 12.99
N GLU A 461 10.90 28.38 13.79
CA GLU A 461 10.24 27.09 13.96
C GLU A 461 9.12 27.15 15.01
N LYS A 462 7.97 26.56 14.67
CA LYS A 462 6.86 26.23 15.57
C LYS A 462 6.61 24.74 15.52
N THR A 463 6.38 24.11 16.66
CA THR A 463 5.94 22.71 16.74
C THR A 463 4.42 22.62 16.83
N VAL A 464 3.83 21.72 16.06
CA VAL A 464 2.42 21.30 16.17
C VAL A 464 2.36 19.82 16.48
N GLU A 465 1.32 19.40 17.19
CA GLU A 465 1.19 18.02 17.67
C GLU A 465 -0.16 17.43 17.25
N LEU A 466 -0.14 16.13 16.92
CA LEU A 466 -1.32 15.29 16.72
C LEU A 466 -1.34 14.20 17.79
N THR A 467 -2.25 14.34 18.74
CA THR A 467 -2.36 13.41 19.88
C THR A 467 -3.03 12.08 19.45
N PRO A 468 -2.90 11.00 20.24
CA PRO A 468 -3.50 9.71 19.92
C PRO A 468 -5.02 9.72 19.73
N THR A 469 -5.72 10.64 20.39
CA THR A 469 -7.19 10.75 20.36
C THR A 469 -7.71 11.82 19.41
N ASP A 470 -6.84 12.50 18.69
CA ASP A 470 -7.22 13.56 17.76
C ASP A 470 -8.00 12.96 16.56
N PRO A 471 -9.23 13.45 16.25
CA PRO A 471 -10.04 12.93 15.15
C PRO A 471 -9.38 13.11 13.77
N ARG A 472 -8.45 14.05 13.62
CA ARG A 472 -7.71 14.28 12.37
C ARG A 472 -6.74 13.15 11.99
N ARG A 473 -6.58 12.14 12.86
CA ARG A 473 -5.82 10.91 12.55
C ARG A 473 -6.51 10.07 11.50
N LEU A 474 -7.81 10.23 11.31
CA LEU A 474 -8.58 9.52 10.29
C LEU A 474 -8.59 10.35 9.01
N PHE A 475 -8.21 9.78 7.89
CA PHE A 475 -8.45 10.45 6.62
C PHE A 475 -9.96 10.54 6.35
N GLN A 476 -10.40 11.62 5.71
CA GLN A 476 -11.81 11.82 5.43
C GLN A 476 -12.26 10.92 4.27
N LEU A 477 -13.47 10.40 4.39
CA LEU A 477 -14.14 9.71 3.29
C LEU A 477 -14.53 10.71 2.19
N PRO A 478 -14.53 10.31 0.90
CA PRO A 478 -15.01 11.17 -0.18
C PRO A 478 -16.41 11.70 0.09
N LYS A 479 -16.70 12.92 -0.38
CA LYS A 479 -18.02 13.56 -0.14
C LYS A 479 -19.16 12.79 -0.79
N GLU A 480 -18.88 12.10 -1.89
CA GLU A 480 -19.85 11.35 -2.67
C GLU A 480 -20.41 10.10 -1.95
N VAL A 481 -19.72 9.59 -0.92
CA VAL A 481 -20.20 8.41 -0.17
C VAL A 481 -21.56 8.61 0.47
N VAL A 482 -21.97 9.87 0.70
CA VAL A 482 -23.30 10.20 1.24
C VAL A 482 -24.44 9.77 0.29
N LEU A 483 -24.17 9.70 -1.02
CA LEU A 483 -25.13 9.22 -2.02
C LEU A 483 -25.47 7.75 -1.81
N SER A 484 -24.52 6.99 -1.29
CA SER A 484 -24.68 5.57 -0.92
C SER A 484 -25.10 5.38 0.55
N GLY A 485 -25.48 6.44 1.27
CA GLY A 485 -25.96 6.38 2.65
C GLY A 485 -24.84 6.30 3.69
N VAL A 486 -23.59 6.45 3.28
CA VAL A 486 -22.41 6.39 4.16
C VAL A 486 -22.14 7.77 4.77
N THR A 487 -21.99 7.85 6.09
CA THR A 487 -21.64 9.09 6.79
C THR A 487 -20.12 9.31 6.78
N GLN A 488 -19.70 10.57 6.62
CA GLN A 488 -18.30 10.96 6.73
C GLN A 488 -17.80 10.87 8.20
N ASN A 489 -16.47 10.90 8.38
CA ASN A 489 -15.87 10.92 9.71
C ASN A 489 -16.14 12.26 10.41
N PRO A 490 -16.34 12.28 11.74
CA PRO A 490 -16.42 13.52 12.51
C PRO A 490 -15.10 14.30 12.41
N ARG A 491 -15.20 15.62 12.54
CA ARG A 491 -14.05 16.59 12.54
C ARG A 491 -14.14 17.50 13.75
#